data_c2e892496c959a75a0d0cda8fb780fd9
#
_entry.id   c2e892496c959a75a0d0cda8fb780fd9
#
_cell.length_a   1.000
_cell.length_b   1.000
_cell.length_c   1.000
_cell.angle_alpha   90.00
_cell.angle_beta   90.00
_cell.angle_gamma   90.00
#
_symmetry.space_group_name_H-M   'P 1'
#
loop_
_entity.id
_entity.type
_entity.pdbx_description
1 polymer ?
#
loop_
_entity_poly.entity_id
_entity_poly.type
_entity_poly.pdbx_seq_one_letter_code
_entity_poly.pdbx_strand_id
1 'polypeptide(L)'
;VIDWRVVLDYQAGLMNLPQPVTRLAIDALGSEWGTAFTRTGSPIPFDRLDVVARADELRHPVLILHSDDDGFVPSDASHDLLAARPDLVELEAFEVARHTKLWNYDQDRWSHAISDWMRRHDLSGATADS
;
A
#
# COMPACT_ATOMS: atom_id res chain seq x y z
N VAL A 1 -0.94 -1.55 -2.36
CA VAL A 1 0.42 -0.97 -2.31
C VAL A 1 0.30 0.54 -2.28
N ILE A 2 0.94 1.17 -1.31
CA ILE A 2 0.89 2.62 -1.08
C ILE A 2 2.03 3.32 -1.84
N ASP A 3 3.22 2.71 -1.86
CA ASP A 3 4.37 3.17 -2.63
C ASP A 3 5.02 1.98 -3.35
N TRP A 4 5.01 2.02 -4.69
CA TRP A 4 5.57 0.97 -5.52
C TRP A 4 7.11 0.99 -5.60
N ARG A 5 7.74 2.16 -5.44
CA ARG A 5 9.21 2.25 -5.42
C ARG A 5 9.78 1.54 -4.20
N VAL A 6 9.17 1.76 -3.04
CA VAL A 6 9.57 1.10 -1.78
C VAL A 6 9.45 -0.42 -1.91
N VAL A 7 8.34 -0.92 -2.49
CA VAL A 7 8.15 -2.36 -2.68
C VAL A 7 9.19 -2.95 -3.63
N LEU A 8 9.46 -2.29 -4.75
CA LEU A 8 10.44 -2.77 -5.72
C LEU A 8 11.86 -2.79 -5.13
N ASP A 9 12.23 -1.77 -4.38
CA ASP A 9 13.53 -1.69 -3.72
C ASP A 9 13.68 -2.78 -2.64
N TYR A 10 12.65 -2.98 -1.83
CA TYR A 10 12.59 -4.04 -0.84
C TYR A 10 12.73 -5.44 -1.47
N GLN A 11 11.94 -5.73 -2.51
CA GLN A 11 11.99 -7.02 -3.21
C GLN A 11 13.34 -7.26 -3.89
N ALA A 12 13.94 -6.23 -4.47
CA ALA A 12 15.29 -6.31 -5.03
C ALA A 12 16.33 -6.61 -3.96
N GLY A 13 16.17 -6.04 -2.76
CA GLY A 13 17.01 -6.35 -1.60
C GLY A 13 16.92 -7.82 -1.18
N LEU A 14 15.70 -8.39 -1.14
CA LEU A 14 15.50 -9.81 -0.85
C LEU A 14 16.15 -10.74 -1.91
N MET A 15 16.25 -10.27 -3.15
CA MET A 15 16.94 -10.98 -4.23
C MET A 15 18.45 -10.73 -4.23
N ASN A 16 18.99 -10.00 -3.28
CA ASN A 16 20.39 -9.59 -3.20
C ASN A 16 20.87 -8.81 -4.44
N LEU A 17 19.99 -8.05 -5.08
CA LEU A 17 20.38 -7.21 -6.21
C LEU A 17 21.14 -5.97 -5.71
N PRO A 18 22.27 -5.61 -6.36
CA PRO A 18 22.99 -4.40 -5.99
C PRO A 18 22.12 -3.14 -6.19
N GLN A 19 22.14 -2.25 -5.21
CA GLN A 19 21.38 -0.99 -5.23
C GLN A 19 21.48 -0.19 -6.55
N PRO A 20 22.67 -0.05 -7.19
CA PRO A 20 22.75 0.66 -8.48
C PRO A 20 21.95 -0.03 -9.59
N VAL A 21 21.90 -1.38 -9.59
CA VAL A 21 21.16 -2.16 -10.58
C VAL A 21 19.65 -1.98 -10.36
N THR A 22 19.20 -2.03 -9.10
CA THR A 22 17.79 -1.80 -8.74
C THR A 22 17.33 -0.41 -9.17
N ARG A 23 18.11 0.64 -8.85
CA ARG A 23 17.79 2.02 -9.25
C ARG A 23 17.72 2.17 -10.76
N LEU A 24 18.70 1.64 -11.48
CA LEU A 24 18.69 1.66 -12.95
C LEU A 24 17.45 0.96 -13.52
N ALA A 25 17.05 -0.19 -12.96
CA ALA A 25 15.87 -0.92 -13.41
C ALA A 25 14.58 -0.14 -13.15
N ILE A 26 14.43 0.46 -11.96
CA ILE A 26 13.27 1.29 -11.61
C ILE A 26 13.21 2.54 -12.51
N ASP A 27 14.35 3.20 -12.75
CA ASP A 27 14.42 4.36 -13.62
C ASP A 27 14.12 3.99 -15.10
N ALA A 28 14.54 2.82 -15.53
CA ALA A 28 14.18 2.29 -16.85
C ALA A 28 12.66 2.08 -16.99
N LEU A 29 12.03 1.48 -15.99
CA LEU A 29 10.58 1.27 -15.97
C LEU A 29 9.80 2.60 -15.98
N GLY A 30 10.33 3.62 -15.35
CA GLY A 30 9.73 4.98 -15.28
C GLY A 30 10.08 5.91 -16.44
N SER A 31 10.85 5.47 -17.45
CA SER A 31 11.36 6.33 -18.50
C SER A 31 10.95 5.90 -19.90
N GLU A 32 10.91 6.87 -20.85
CA GLU A 32 10.61 6.63 -22.27
C GLU A 32 11.61 5.66 -22.92
N TRP A 33 12.91 5.78 -22.59
CA TRP A 33 13.92 4.89 -23.16
C TRP A 33 13.78 3.45 -22.69
N GLY A 34 13.30 3.25 -21.44
CA GLY A 34 13.12 1.92 -20.86
C GLY A 34 11.93 1.18 -21.46
N THR A 35 10.90 1.86 -21.97
CA THR A 35 9.72 1.22 -22.57
C THR A 35 10.08 0.31 -23.76
N ALA A 36 11.11 0.69 -24.52
CA ALA A 36 11.60 -0.10 -25.64
C ALA A 36 12.16 -1.48 -25.21
N PHE A 37 12.72 -1.57 -24.00
CA PHE A 37 13.29 -2.80 -23.45
C PHE A 37 12.30 -3.57 -22.61
N THR A 38 11.46 -2.88 -21.83
CA THR A 38 10.52 -3.52 -20.89
C THR A 38 9.22 -3.96 -21.55
N ARG A 39 8.93 -3.49 -22.77
CA ARG A 39 7.67 -3.74 -23.49
C ARG A 39 6.42 -3.28 -22.73
N THR A 40 6.56 -2.31 -21.84
CA THR A 40 5.44 -1.77 -21.05
C THR A 40 4.51 -0.86 -21.88
N GLY A 41 4.92 -0.48 -23.09
CA GLY A 41 4.16 0.41 -23.97
C GLY A 41 4.20 1.89 -23.57
N SER A 42 4.35 2.18 -22.28
CA SER A 42 4.52 3.53 -21.73
C SER A 42 5.30 3.47 -20.41
N PRO A 43 5.97 4.58 -20.01
CA PRO A 43 6.61 4.66 -18.70
C PRO A 43 5.63 4.44 -17.56
N ILE A 44 6.10 3.77 -16.50
CA ILE A 44 5.32 3.63 -15.26
C ILE A 44 5.42 4.94 -14.48
N PRO A 45 4.29 5.63 -14.22
CA PRO A 45 4.29 6.92 -13.53
C PRO A 45 4.42 6.72 -12.01
N PHE A 46 5.57 6.28 -11.52
CA PHE A 46 5.78 5.98 -10.10
C PHE A 46 5.40 7.13 -9.17
N ASP A 47 5.66 8.37 -9.56
CA ASP A 47 5.32 9.55 -8.76
C ASP A 47 3.80 9.71 -8.58
N ARG A 48 3.01 9.18 -9.53
CA ARG A 48 1.54 9.13 -9.43
C ARG A 48 1.05 7.94 -8.61
N LEU A 49 1.89 6.95 -8.40
CA LEU A 49 1.61 5.73 -7.65
C LEU A 49 2.17 5.80 -6.21
N ASP A 50 2.79 6.91 -5.84
CA ASP A 50 3.21 7.23 -4.49
C ASP A 50 2.08 7.96 -3.77
N VAL A 51 1.33 7.22 -2.95
CA VAL A 51 0.18 7.78 -2.21
C VAL A 51 0.65 8.63 -1.03
N VAL A 52 1.83 8.33 -0.46
CA VAL A 52 2.39 9.12 0.65
C VAL A 52 2.76 10.52 0.16
N ALA A 53 3.48 10.63 -0.96
CA ALA A 53 3.84 11.93 -1.55
C ALA A 53 2.61 12.75 -1.99
N ARG A 54 1.47 12.10 -2.20
CA ARG A 54 0.20 12.71 -2.62
C ARG A 54 -0.87 12.66 -1.53
N ALA A 55 -0.48 12.50 -0.28
CA ALA A 55 -1.40 12.35 0.84
C ALA A 55 -2.35 13.55 1.03
N ASP A 56 -1.92 14.75 0.61
CA ASP A 56 -2.73 15.97 0.61
C ASP A 56 -3.90 15.93 -0.41
N GLU A 57 -3.85 15.03 -1.39
CA GLU A 57 -4.93 14.82 -2.35
C GLU A 57 -6.05 13.91 -1.81
N LEU A 58 -5.84 13.22 -0.70
CA LEU A 58 -6.88 12.40 -0.06
C LEU A 58 -8.05 13.27 0.39
N ARG A 59 -9.26 12.82 0.08
CA ARG A 59 -10.52 13.53 0.39
C ARG A 59 -11.50 12.70 1.20
N HIS A 60 -11.26 11.40 1.27
CA HIS A 60 -12.16 10.46 1.93
C HIS A 60 -11.40 9.66 2.99
N PRO A 61 -12.12 9.19 4.03
CA PRO A 61 -11.54 8.29 5.01
C PRO A 61 -10.96 7.04 4.37
N VAL A 62 -9.83 6.57 4.90
CA VAL A 62 -9.12 5.38 4.44
C VAL A 62 -8.82 4.50 5.63
N LEU A 63 -9.22 3.23 5.56
CA LEU A 63 -8.77 2.20 6.50
C LEU A 63 -7.69 1.36 5.83
N ILE A 64 -6.53 1.27 6.46
CA ILE A 64 -5.44 0.39 6.07
C ILE A 64 -5.43 -0.81 7.02
N LEU A 65 -5.46 -2.00 6.47
CA LEU A 65 -5.24 -3.25 7.20
C LEU A 65 -3.90 -3.81 6.71
N HIS A 66 -2.87 -3.80 7.53
CA HIS A 66 -1.53 -4.22 7.13
C HIS A 66 -0.86 -5.06 8.22
N SER A 67 0.02 -5.95 7.81
CA SER A 67 0.86 -6.70 8.75
C SER A 67 2.26 -6.10 8.81
N ASP A 68 2.77 -5.92 10.02
CA ASP A 68 4.16 -5.48 10.22
C ASP A 68 5.16 -6.62 9.91
N ASP A 69 4.70 -7.88 9.86
CA ASP A 69 5.48 -9.06 9.42
C ASP A 69 5.19 -9.40 7.94
N ASP A 70 4.88 -8.40 7.11
CA ASP A 70 4.68 -8.61 5.68
C ASP A 70 6.02 -8.75 4.95
N GLY A 71 6.38 -9.98 4.58
CA GLY A 71 7.63 -10.27 3.86
C GLY A 71 7.64 -9.85 2.39
N PHE A 72 6.60 -9.19 1.87
CA PHE A 72 6.50 -8.76 0.47
C PHE A 72 6.33 -7.25 0.32
N VAL A 73 5.57 -6.62 1.20
CA VAL A 73 5.27 -5.18 1.18
C VAL A 73 5.61 -4.61 2.55
N PRO A 74 6.65 -3.78 2.67
CA PRO A 74 6.99 -3.13 3.94
C PRO A 74 5.82 -2.31 4.47
N SER A 75 5.60 -2.33 5.79
CA SER A 75 4.53 -1.57 6.44
C SER A 75 4.86 -0.08 6.59
N ASP A 76 6.12 0.32 6.39
CA ASP A 76 6.58 1.70 6.56
C ASP A 76 5.69 2.72 5.82
N ALA A 77 5.37 2.45 4.53
CA ALA A 77 4.52 3.35 3.75
C ALA A 77 3.09 3.48 4.32
N SER A 78 2.58 2.47 5.04
CA SER A 78 1.28 2.53 5.72
C SER A 78 1.35 3.45 6.94
N HIS A 79 2.43 3.36 7.71
CA HIS A 79 2.69 4.23 8.85
C HIS A 79 2.95 5.68 8.41
N ASP A 80 3.71 5.86 7.32
CA ASP A 80 3.99 7.19 6.76
C ASP A 80 2.70 7.87 6.27
N LEU A 81 1.80 7.11 5.62
CA LEU A 81 0.52 7.66 5.18
C LEU A 81 -0.39 8.04 6.35
N LEU A 82 -0.42 7.21 7.40
CA LEU A 82 -1.11 7.55 8.65
C LEU A 82 -0.53 8.83 9.27
N ALA A 83 0.80 8.95 9.33
CA ALA A 83 1.46 10.13 9.89
C ALA A 83 1.19 11.40 9.06
N ALA A 84 1.12 11.27 7.72
CA ALA A 84 0.82 12.38 6.82
C ALA A 84 -0.64 12.87 6.92
N ARG A 85 -1.59 11.94 7.15
CA ARG A 85 -3.04 12.26 7.18
C ARG A 85 -3.77 11.54 8.33
N PRO A 86 -3.43 11.86 9.58
CA PRO A 86 -4.08 11.24 10.75
C PRO A 86 -5.57 11.65 10.89
N ASP A 87 -6.00 12.64 10.13
CA ASP A 87 -7.39 13.09 10.04
C ASP A 87 -8.26 12.21 9.15
N LEU A 88 -7.68 11.49 8.19
CA LEU A 88 -8.40 10.66 7.22
C LEU A 88 -7.96 9.20 7.22
N VAL A 89 -6.76 8.91 7.68
CA VAL A 89 -6.18 7.56 7.59
C VAL A 89 -6.22 6.89 8.95
N GLU A 90 -6.74 5.69 8.99
CA GLU A 90 -6.67 4.78 10.13
C GLU A 90 -5.88 3.54 9.72
N LEU A 91 -5.03 3.02 10.59
CA LEU A 91 -4.23 1.83 10.37
C LEU A 91 -4.54 0.79 11.46
N GLU A 92 -5.01 -0.37 11.03
CA GLU A 92 -5.08 -1.57 11.85
C GLU A 92 -3.88 -2.45 11.51
N ALA A 93 -2.85 -2.39 12.36
CA ALA A 93 -1.61 -3.13 12.17
C ALA A 93 -1.70 -4.51 12.84
N PHE A 94 -1.38 -5.56 12.09
CA PHE A 94 -1.27 -6.94 12.58
C PHE A 94 0.19 -7.30 12.76
N GLU A 95 0.58 -7.75 13.94
CA GLU A 95 2.00 -7.97 14.28
C GLU A 95 2.62 -9.20 13.57
N VAL A 96 1.84 -10.25 13.31
CA VAL A 96 2.36 -11.58 12.92
C VAL A 96 1.59 -12.19 11.74
N ALA A 97 0.88 -11.45 10.95
CA ALA A 97 0.16 -11.98 9.80
C ALA A 97 0.98 -11.80 8.52
N ARG A 98 1.36 -12.89 7.85
CA ARG A 98 2.07 -12.83 6.56
C ARG A 98 1.21 -12.15 5.51
N HIS A 99 1.86 -11.67 4.44
CA HIS A 99 1.24 -11.00 3.29
C HIS A 99 -0.12 -11.60 2.89
N THR A 100 -1.14 -10.76 2.75
CA THR A 100 -2.52 -11.09 2.35
C THR A 100 -3.26 -12.14 3.20
N LYS A 101 -2.76 -12.50 4.37
CA LYS A 101 -3.36 -13.53 5.25
C LYS A 101 -3.99 -13.00 6.52
N LEU A 102 -4.27 -11.69 6.60
CA LEU A 102 -4.84 -11.04 7.77
C LEU A 102 -6.14 -11.71 8.22
N TRP A 103 -7.07 -11.94 7.28
CA TRP A 103 -8.31 -12.66 7.51
C TRP A 103 -8.10 -14.08 8.08
N ASN A 104 -7.12 -14.82 7.54
CA ASN A 104 -6.86 -16.18 7.98
C ASN A 104 -6.17 -16.23 9.35
N TYR A 105 -5.49 -15.13 9.72
CA TYR A 105 -4.77 -15.01 10.99
C TYR A 105 -5.71 -14.68 12.14
N ASP A 106 -6.55 -13.65 11.97
CA ASP A 106 -7.52 -13.19 12.98
C ASP A 106 -8.76 -12.63 12.28
N GLN A 107 -9.71 -13.52 11.99
CA GLN A 107 -10.95 -13.18 11.30
C GLN A 107 -11.82 -12.21 12.10
N ASP A 108 -11.86 -12.38 13.42
CA ASP A 108 -12.71 -11.57 14.30
C ASP A 108 -12.16 -10.14 14.35
N ARG A 109 -10.87 -9.98 14.59
CA ARG A 109 -10.19 -8.68 14.58
C ARG A 109 -10.33 -7.97 13.24
N TRP A 110 -10.11 -8.69 12.14
CA TRP A 110 -10.26 -8.15 10.78
C TRP A 110 -11.69 -7.66 10.53
N SER A 111 -12.70 -8.48 10.87
CA SER A 111 -14.10 -8.15 10.66
C SER A 111 -14.57 -6.99 11.56
N HIS A 112 -14.12 -6.96 12.81
CA HIS A 112 -14.44 -5.87 13.74
C HIS A 112 -13.81 -4.54 13.26
N ALA A 113 -12.53 -4.54 12.87
CA ALA A 113 -11.87 -3.34 12.38
C ALA A 113 -12.63 -2.69 11.23
N ILE A 114 -13.05 -3.49 10.23
CA ILE A 114 -13.82 -3.00 9.09
C ILE A 114 -15.22 -2.52 9.53
N SER A 115 -15.94 -3.33 10.29
CA SER A 115 -17.33 -3.02 10.69
C SER A 115 -17.40 -1.77 11.54
N ASP A 116 -16.45 -1.60 12.45
CA ASP A 116 -16.38 -0.43 13.32
C ASP A 116 -16.00 0.81 12.55
N TRP A 117 -15.05 0.70 11.63
CA TRP A 117 -14.67 1.79 10.75
C TRP A 117 -15.85 2.23 9.87
N MET A 118 -16.54 1.29 9.22
CA MET A 118 -17.71 1.59 8.39
C MET A 118 -18.81 2.30 9.18
N ARG A 119 -19.06 1.88 10.44
CA ARG A 119 -20.04 2.54 11.31
C ARG A 119 -19.64 3.97 11.66
N ARG A 120 -18.37 4.21 12.00
CA ARG A 120 -17.88 5.56 12.34
C ARG A 120 -18.01 6.55 11.19
N HIS A 121 -17.96 6.06 9.95
CA HIS A 121 -18.01 6.87 8.74
C HIS A 121 -19.37 6.81 8.02
N ASP A 122 -20.42 6.28 8.66
CA ASP A 122 -21.77 6.14 8.09
C ASP A 122 -21.80 5.35 6.76
N LEU A 123 -20.83 4.44 6.58
CA LEU A 123 -20.71 3.58 5.40
C LEU A 123 -21.35 2.21 5.57
N SER A 124 -21.89 1.89 6.74
CA SER A 124 -22.72 0.72 6.95
C SER A 124 -23.99 0.91 6.14
N GLY A 125 -24.08 0.21 5.00
CA GLY A 125 -25.20 0.33 4.09
C GLY A 125 -26.52 0.26 4.83
N ALA A 126 -27.40 1.22 4.57
CA ALA A 126 -28.79 1.11 4.93
C ALA A 126 -29.27 -0.24 4.40
N THR A 127 -29.64 -1.14 5.30
CA THR A 127 -30.45 -2.29 4.91
C THR A 127 -31.61 -1.74 4.13
N ALA A 128 -31.67 -2.08 2.85
CA ALA A 128 -32.82 -1.77 2.02
C ALA A 128 -34.03 -2.40 2.73
N ASP A 129 -34.77 -1.57 3.42
CA ASP A 129 -36.12 -1.88 3.84
C ASP A 129 -36.95 -1.99 2.55
N SER A 130 -37.36 -3.19 2.24
CA SER A 130 -38.38 -3.50 1.23
C SER A 130 -39.38 -4.47 1.81
#